data_0deb70ecc675e58c1f1856c8b5b89a4c
#
_entry.id   0deb70ecc675e58c1f1856c8b5b89a4c
#
_cell.length_a   1.000
_cell.length_b   1.000
_cell.length_c   1.000
_cell.angle_alpha   90.00
_cell.angle_beta   90.00
_cell.angle_gamma   90.00
#
_symmetry.space_group_name_H-M   'P 1'
#
loop_
_entity.id
_entity.type
_entity.pdbx_description
1 polymer ?
#
loop_
_entity_poly.entity_id
_entity_poly.type
_entity_poly.pdbx_seq_one_letter_code
_entity_poly.pdbx_strand_id
1 'polypeptide(L)'
;MSYTALDSIQWGGTPKIGVSFGYDSRRSGGDMQYRIYVTVAPLTGASYFGYPIYLTVYVDGDCVDSGYTLKQASPSRWSGSIEYDSGWVTAAGAVGSAPLSIRLYSGSGSTRDDSYGYALPVERVESIGDFTLTAGDAVIGQAGTLTVTRPGYGYSFAFRYALGSAGGSIAAGDLKTVNSSSGRVVYQWTVPEALAQQLPESTWGTGTVTMQVYSGGTLVGSLSAPFTAYVPETMRPEVTLETAVVNDNAAVQGWGVCLQGVSRMQYTAEATAMGGASIREYRFRFAGQEISGASGTTGAVGISGMLTPVVTVADSRGRTTTVSGTPVTVCEYHTPVITASGVVRCGADGTEKDDGAYLKVRCAASCSEVQ
;
A
#
# COMPACT_ATOMS: atom_id res chain seq x y z
N MET A 1 30.89 34.93 -32.47
CA MET A 1 30.34 34.09 -31.36
C MET A 1 29.40 33.09 -32.01
N SER A 2 29.40 31.85 -31.54
CA SER A 2 28.53 30.80 -32.06
C SER A 2 27.41 30.58 -31.00
N TYR A 3 26.24 31.18 -31.25
CA TYR A 3 25.06 31.00 -30.43
C TYR A 3 23.94 30.35 -31.24
N THR A 4 22.94 29.81 -30.55
CA THR A 4 21.75 29.24 -31.23
C THR A 4 20.84 30.39 -31.68
N ALA A 5 20.63 30.49 -33.01
CA ALA A 5 19.74 31.52 -33.57
C ALA A 5 18.27 31.18 -33.26
N LEU A 6 17.50 32.17 -32.82
CA LEU A 6 16.05 32.04 -32.61
C LEU A 6 15.29 32.56 -33.81
N ASP A 7 15.59 33.83 -34.22
CA ASP A 7 14.87 34.48 -35.31
C ASP A 7 15.66 35.67 -35.88
N SER A 8 15.24 36.11 -37.05
CA SER A 8 15.74 37.34 -37.71
C SER A 8 14.59 38.06 -38.38
N ILE A 9 14.38 39.30 -38.00
CA ILE A 9 13.25 40.13 -38.45
C ILE A 9 13.70 41.43 -39.03
N GLN A 10 12.82 42.09 -39.81
CA GLN A 10 12.96 43.49 -40.20
C GLN A 10 12.10 44.37 -39.31
N TRP A 11 12.72 45.30 -38.57
CA TRP A 11 12.04 46.15 -37.57
C TRP A 11 12.15 47.62 -37.96
N GLY A 12 11.11 48.38 -37.67
CA GLY A 12 11.05 49.80 -37.98
C GLY A 12 10.23 50.14 -39.22
N GLY A 13 10.09 51.43 -39.48
CA GLY A 13 9.45 52.01 -40.66
C GLY A 13 10.40 52.00 -41.84
N THR A 14 10.53 53.22 -42.51
CA THR A 14 11.56 53.42 -43.56
C THR A 14 12.57 54.43 -43.02
N PRO A 15 13.87 54.12 -42.91
CA PRO A 15 14.53 52.83 -43.25
C PRO A 15 14.28 51.72 -42.21
N LYS A 16 14.21 50.48 -42.69
CA LYS A 16 14.13 49.28 -41.84
C LYS A 16 15.53 48.91 -41.36
N ILE A 17 15.57 48.30 -40.19
CA ILE A 17 16.76 47.67 -39.62
C ILE A 17 16.55 46.15 -39.53
N GLY A 18 17.61 45.37 -39.59
CA GLY A 18 17.61 43.96 -39.29
C GLY A 18 17.81 43.74 -37.81
N VAL A 19 17.04 42.86 -37.23
CA VAL A 19 17.19 42.45 -35.83
C VAL A 19 17.29 40.94 -35.79
N SER A 20 18.31 40.43 -35.13
CA SER A 20 18.49 38.99 -34.89
C SER A 20 18.49 38.70 -33.42
N PHE A 21 17.85 37.60 -33.06
CA PHE A 21 17.75 37.08 -31.70
C PHE A 21 18.47 35.73 -31.61
N GLY A 22 19.16 35.49 -30.51
CA GLY A 22 19.83 34.23 -30.24
C GLY A 22 20.08 33.98 -28.77
N TYR A 23 20.49 32.81 -28.44
CA TYR A 23 20.83 32.45 -27.05
C TYR A 23 21.94 31.40 -26.99
N ASP A 24 22.65 31.40 -25.85
CA ASP A 24 23.42 30.26 -25.35
C ASP A 24 22.74 29.71 -24.10
N SER A 25 22.96 28.43 -23.78
CA SER A 25 22.47 27.81 -22.58
C SER A 25 23.56 26.99 -21.89
N ARG A 26 23.46 26.92 -20.57
CA ARG A 26 24.27 26.04 -19.72
C ARG A 26 23.54 25.65 -18.46
N ARG A 27 24.01 24.57 -17.78
CA ARG A 27 23.59 24.23 -16.41
C ARG A 27 24.54 24.84 -15.39
N SER A 28 23.96 25.29 -14.26
CA SER A 28 24.70 25.77 -13.12
C SER A 28 23.89 25.46 -11.84
N GLY A 29 24.41 24.61 -10.95
CA GLY A 29 23.78 24.28 -9.68
C GLY A 29 22.42 23.58 -9.76
N GLY A 30 22.10 22.89 -10.88
CA GLY A 30 20.81 22.22 -11.11
C GLY A 30 19.83 23.03 -11.97
N ASP A 31 19.98 24.35 -12.04
CA ASP A 31 19.15 25.24 -12.85
C ASP A 31 19.73 25.46 -14.26
N MET A 32 18.84 25.77 -15.19
CA MET A 32 19.25 26.25 -16.50
C MET A 32 19.61 27.73 -16.44
N GLN A 33 20.71 28.10 -17.08
CA GLN A 33 21.11 29.48 -17.33
C GLN A 33 21.10 29.75 -18.82
N TYR A 34 20.58 30.91 -19.18
CA TYR A 34 20.54 31.40 -20.56
C TYR A 34 21.30 32.70 -20.67
N ARG A 35 21.89 32.91 -21.84
CA ARG A 35 22.54 34.16 -22.21
C ARG A 35 21.93 34.59 -23.52
N ILE A 36 21.26 35.77 -23.51
CA ILE A 36 20.43 36.23 -24.60
C ILE A 36 21.19 37.27 -25.40
N TYR A 37 21.17 37.12 -26.71
CA TYR A 37 21.80 38.03 -27.66
C TYR A 37 20.74 38.69 -28.53
N VAL A 38 20.85 39.99 -28.70
CA VAL A 38 20.05 40.79 -29.65
C VAL A 38 21.00 41.64 -30.48
N THR A 39 21.03 41.38 -31.78
CA THR A 39 21.86 42.13 -32.72
C THR A 39 20.96 42.99 -33.58
N VAL A 40 21.28 44.26 -33.69
CA VAL A 40 20.61 45.17 -34.62
C VAL A 40 21.62 45.72 -35.64
N ALA A 41 21.23 45.77 -36.90
CA ALA A 41 22.07 46.25 -37.99
C ALA A 41 21.24 46.97 -39.08
N PRO A 42 21.78 47.98 -39.79
CA PRO A 42 21.12 48.55 -40.96
C PRO A 42 21.05 47.54 -42.12
N LEU A 43 19.89 47.40 -42.75
CA LEU A 43 19.69 46.43 -43.85
C LEU A 43 20.41 46.77 -45.16
N THR A 44 20.68 48.02 -45.41
CA THR A 44 21.34 48.49 -46.65
C THR A 44 22.40 49.51 -46.31
N GLY A 45 23.67 49.08 -46.27
CA GLY A 45 24.84 49.91 -46.12
C GLY A 45 24.78 50.88 -44.94
N ALA A 46 24.62 52.15 -45.17
CA ALA A 46 24.43 53.14 -44.14
C ALA A 46 22.99 53.63 -44.11
N SER A 47 22.27 53.33 -43.00
CA SER A 47 20.90 53.83 -42.77
C SER A 47 20.90 55.01 -41.86
N TYR A 48 20.04 56.03 -42.15
CA TYR A 48 19.74 57.11 -41.25
C TYR A 48 18.58 56.72 -40.35
N PHE A 49 18.88 56.23 -39.13
CA PHE A 49 17.91 55.94 -38.09
C PHE A 49 18.21 56.86 -36.90
N GLY A 50 17.52 57.96 -36.83
CA GLY A 50 17.80 59.05 -35.88
C GLY A 50 17.31 58.81 -34.43
N TYR A 51 16.45 57.84 -34.23
CA TYR A 51 15.82 57.58 -32.93
C TYR A 51 16.62 56.56 -32.08
N PRO A 52 16.52 56.66 -30.74
CA PRO A 52 17.08 55.65 -29.86
C PRO A 52 16.27 54.36 -29.98
N ILE A 53 16.96 53.22 -29.79
CA ILE A 53 16.36 51.89 -29.73
C ILE A 53 16.55 51.37 -28.30
N TYR A 54 15.44 51.01 -27.67
CA TYR A 54 15.41 50.45 -26.33
C TYR A 54 15.01 48.99 -26.37
N LEU A 55 15.51 48.24 -25.39
CA LEU A 55 15.30 46.82 -25.23
C LEU A 55 14.81 46.51 -23.82
N THR A 56 13.84 45.59 -23.69
CA THR A 56 13.51 44.95 -22.43
C THR A 56 13.51 43.45 -22.65
N VAL A 57 14.13 42.69 -21.76
CA VAL A 57 14.26 41.23 -21.82
C VAL A 57 13.72 40.59 -20.56
N TYR A 58 12.86 39.59 -20.70
CA TYR A 58 12.39 38.71 -19.65
C TYR A 58 12.74 37.28 -19.94
N VAL A 59 13.27 36.56 -18.96
CA VAL A 59 13.54 35.13 -19.03
C VAL A 59 12.78 34.46 -17.88
N ASP A 60 11.93 33.50 -18.20
CA ASP A 60 11.08 32.78 -17.25
C ASP A 60 10.20 33.66 -16.36
N GLY A 61 9.80 34.83 -16.89
CA GLY A 61 9.01 35.82 -16.18
C GLY A 61 9.85 36.89 -15.41
N ASP A 62 11.12 36.63 -15.18
CA ASP A 62 12.02 37.56 -14.51
C ASP A 62 12.55 38.63 -15.48
N CYS A 63 12.51 39.90 -15.06
CA CYS A 63 13.05 41.00 -15.83
C CYS A 63 14.57 40.99 -15.75
N VAL A 64 15.23 40.69 -16.88
CA VAL A 64 16.70 40.71 -17.02
C VAL A 64 17.21 42.14 -17.19
N ASP A 65 16.63 42.83 -18.14
CA ASP A 65 16.90 44.27 -18.40
C ASP A 65 15.61 44.98 -18.79
N SER A 66 15.43 46.18 -18.27
CA SER A 66 14.29 47.05 -18.57
C SER A 66 14.77 48.39 -19.13
N GLY A 67 14.39 48.66 -20.39
CA GLY A 67 14.73 49.94 -21.01
C GLY A 67 16.22 50.11 -21.34
N TYR A 68 16.93 48.99 -21.53
CA TYR A 68 18.33 49.03 -21.98
C TYR A 68 18.45 49.82 -23.29
N THR A 69 19.34 50.83 -23.33
CA THR A 69 19.57 51.62 -24.54
C THR A 69 20.49 50.88 -25.49
N LEU A 70 19.89 50.16 -26.43
CA LEU A 70 20.62 49.39 -27.45
C LEU A 70 21.33 50.33 -28.44
N LYS A 71 20.66 51.43 -28.82
CA LYS A 71 21.21 52.44 -29.70
C LYS A 71 20.80 53.84 -29.22
N GLN A 72 21.78 54.74 -29.11
CA GLN A 72 21.53 56.17 -28.80
C GLN A 72 20.92 56.90 -30.00
N ALA A 73 20.17 57.97 -29.71
CA ALA A 73 19.76 58.89 -30.74
C ALA A 73 20.98 59.52 -31.41
N SER A 74 21.01 59.55 -32.72
CA SER A 74 22.12 60.15 -33.46
C SER A 74 21.64 60.76 -34.80
N PRO A 75 22.01 61.97 -35.13
CA PRO A 75 21.73 62.54 -36.44
C PRO A 75 22.62 62.02 -37.56
N SER A 76 23.63 61.25 -37.23
CA SER A 76 24.58 60.67 -38.19
C SER A 76 24.10 59.34 -38.79
N ARG A 77 24.61 59.01 -40.00
CA ARG A 77 24.39 57.73 -40.62
C ARG A 77 24.97 56.63 -39.71
N TRP A 78 24.19 55.58 -39.53
CA TRP A 78 24.59 54.38 -38.76
C TRP A 78 25.06 53.29 -39.71
N SER A 79 26.22 52.73 -39.43
CA SER A 79 26.80 51.57 -40.10
C SER A 79 27.36 50.61 -39.07
N GLY A 80 27.34 49.32 -39.41
CA GLY A 80 27.75 48.25 -38.50
C GLY A 80 26.63 47.66 -37.66
N SER A 81 26.91 46.62 -36.93
CA SER A 81 25.99 46.00 -35.99
C SER A 81 26.21 46.48 -34.55
N ILE A 82 25.15 46.48 -33.78
CA ILE A 82 25.20 46.68 -32.34
C ILE A 82 24.63 45.43 -31.68
N GLU A 83 25.34 44.92 -30.70
CA GLU A 83 24.98 43.68 -29.98
C GLU A 83 24.62 44.00 -28.53
N TYR A 84 23.55 43.41 -28.07
CA TYR A 84 23.18 43.28 -26.67
C TYR A 84 23.55 41.86 -26.21
N ASP A 85 24.00 41.75 -24.96
CA ASP A 85 24.35 40.50 -24.29
C ASP A 85 23.86 40.60 -22.84
N SER A 86 22.90 39.77 -22.48
CA SER A 86 22.29 39.75 -21.14
C SER A 86 23.23 39.31 -20.01
N GLY A 87 24.38 38.72 -20.35
CA GLY A 87 25.08 37.86 -19.40
C GLY A 87 24.27 36.58 -19.11
N TRP A 88 24.73 35.80 -18.14
CA TRP A 88 24.05 34.58 -17.75
C TRP A 88 22.90 34.87 -16.78
N VAL A 89 21.70 34.41 -17.14
CA VAL A 89 20.45 34.55 -16.41
C VAL A 89 19.93 33.19 -16.03
N THR A 90 19.55 32.99 -14.76
CA THR A 90 19.03 31.71 -14.27
C THR A 90 17.52 31.64 -14.46
N ALA A 91 17.02 30.59 -15.12
CA ALA A 91 15.62 30.21 -15.14
C ALA A 91 15.39 29.15 -14.07
N ALA A 92 15.10 29.59 -12.85
CA ALA A 92 14.95 28.72 -11.68
C ALA A 92 13.65 27.93 -11.76
N GLY A 93 13.76 26.59 -11.74
CA GLY A 93 12.59 25.70 -11.73
C GLY A 93 11.85 25.57 -13.07
N ALA A 94 12.35 26.12 -14.16
CA ALA A 94 11.75 25.98 -15.48
C ALA A 94 11.69 24.51 -15.92
N VAL A 95 10.52 24.07 -16.42
CA VAL A 95 10.23 22.68 -16.80
C VAL A 95 9.75 22.64 -18.25
N GLY A 96 10.45 21.86 -19.09
CA GLY A 96 10.13 21.69 -20.50
C GLY A 96 10.59 22.86 -21.37
N SER A 97 10.23 24.09 -21.04
CA SER A 97 10.75 25.29 -21.69
C SER A 97 10.70 26.49 -20.74
N ALA A 98 11.69 27.38 -20.86
CA ALA A 98 11.68 28.69 -20.21
C ALA A 98 11.15 29.75 -21.20
N PRO A 99 10.09 30.49 -20.89
CA PRO A 99 9.61 31.53 -21.77
C PRO A 99 10.61 32.70 -21.83
N LEU A 100 10.91 33.13 -23.03
CA LEU A 100 11.71 34.36 -23.33
C LEU A 100 10.79 35.38 -23.95
N SER A 101 10.77 36.60 -23.41
CA SER A 101 10.08 37.73 -23.99
C SER A 101 11.05 38.89 -24.22
N ILE A 102 11.06 39.40 -25.43
CA ILE A 102 11.92 40.52 -25.84
C ILE A 102 11.03 41.63 -26.40
N ARG A 103 11.11 42.82 -25.80
CA ARG A 103 10.40 44.00 -26.26
C ARG A 103 11.40 45.00 -26.83
N LEU A 104 11.17 45.42 -28.08
CA LEU A 104 11.92 46.45 -28.76
C LEU A 104 11.02 47.67 -28.95
N TYR A 105 11.48 48.88 -28.55
CA TYR A 105 10.72 50.10 -28.74
C TYR A 105 11.65 51.28 -29.03
N SER A 106 11.11 52.31 -29.71
CA SER A 106 11.83 53.53 -30.01
C SER A 106 11.15 54.75 -29.40
N GLY A 107 11.95 55.73 -28.94
CA GLY A 107 11.44 56.98 -28.34
C GLY A 107 11.13 58.06 -29.39
N SER A 108 9.99 58.73 -29.22
CA SER A 108 9.40 59.89 -29.86
C SER A 108 9.29 59.97 -31.39
N GLY A 109 8.08 60.16 -31.88
CA GLY A 109 7.72 60.58 -33.26
C GLY A 109 7.31 59.47 -34.22
N SER A 110 7.85 58.30 -34.08
CA SER A 110 7.39 57.03 -34.72
C SER A 110 7.53 55.92 -33.71
N THR A 111 6.65 55.91 -32.72
CA THR A 111 6.67 54.91 -31.67
C THR A 111 6.35 53.55 -32.24
N ARG A 112 7.37 52.76 -32.44
CA ARG A 112 7.21 51.32 -32.67
C ARG A 112 7.56 50.62 -31.39
N ASP A 113 6.68 49.72 -31.00
CA ASP A 113 6.74 48.93 -29.78
C ASP A 113 6.28 47.53 -30.13
N ASP A 114 7.18 46.61 -30.22
CA ASP A 114 6.90 45.22 -30.60
C ASP A 114 7.50 44.26 -29.56
N SER A 115 6.75 43.20 -29.24
CA SER A 115 7.18 42.13 -28.34
C SER A 115 7.27 40.83 -29.08
N TYR A 116 8.33 40.05 -28.78
CA TYR A 116 8.66 38.75 -29.38
C TYR A 116 8.78 37.73 -28.26
N GLY A 117 8.10 36.58 -28.44
CA GLY A 117 8.10 35.51 -27.47
C GLY A 117 8.73 34.23 -28.06
N TYR A 118 9.59 33.60 -27.29
CA TYR A 118 10.25 32.33 -27.65
C TYR A 118 10.20 31.35 -26.48
N ALA A 119 10.34 30.06 -26.78
CA ALA A 119 10.47 29.02 -25.78
C ALA A 119 11.92 28.49 -25.80
N LEU A 120 12.67 28.80 -24.75
CA LEU A 120 14.04 28.28 -24.61
C LEU A 120 13.99 26.85 -24.11
N PRO A 121 14.75 25.90 -24.71
CA PRO A 121 14.75 24.51 -24.30
C PRO A 121 15.37 24.35 -22.92
N VAL A 122 14.71 23.57 -22.05
CA VAL A 122 15.27 23.13 -20.78
C VAL A 122 15.79 21.70 -20.95
N GLU A 123 17.09 21.51 -20.72
CA GLU A 123 17.65 20.18 -20.70
C GLU A 123 17.06 19.37 -19.55
N ARG A 124 16.74 18.08 -19.81
CA ARG A 124 16.21 17.17 -18.79
C ARG A 124 17.31 16.82 -17.77
N VAL A 125 16.89 16.69 -16.52
CA VAL A 125 17.76 16.16 -15.47
C VAL A 125 18.05 14.69 -15.76
N GLU A 126 19.31 14.31 -15.74
CA GLU A 126 19.76 12.93 -15.98
C GLU A 126 20.31 12.27 -14.70
N SER A 127 20.32 12.97 -13.56
CA SER A 127 20.83 12.45 -12.31
C SER A 127 19.73 11.77 -11.48
N ILE A 128 19.97 10.52 -11.08
CA ILE A 128 19.05 9.79 -10.17
C ILE A 128 18.92 10.48 -8.80
N GLY A 129 19.92 11.27 -8.40
CA GLY A 129 19.90 12.02 -7.13
C GLY A 129 18.82 13.10 -7.03
N ASP A 130 18.23 13.50 -8.17
CA ASP A 130 17.12 14.48 -8.21
C ASP A 130 15.75 13.85 -7.90
N PHE A 131 15.72 12.53 -7.69
CA PHE A 131 14.50 11.78 -7.40
C PHE A 131 14.53 11.25 -5.99
N THR A 132 13.34 11.06 -5.40
CA THR A 132 13.16 10.27 -4.19
C THR A 132 12.02 9.29 -4.35
N LEU A 133 12.13 8.15 -3.67
CA LEU A 133 11.09 7.15 -3.56
C LEU A 133 10.76 6.92 -2.08
N THR A 134 9.48 6.91 -1.75
CA THR A 134 8.98 6.45 -0.45
C THR A 134 7.87 5.43 -0.69
N ALA A 135 8.00 4.27 -0.08
CA ALA A 135 6.95 3.25 -0.06
C ALA A 135 6.28 3.26 1.32
N GLY A 136 4.97 3.42 1.35
CA GLY A 136 4.18 3.36 2.58
C GLY A 136 3.95 1.92 3.04
N ASP A 137 3.76 1.75 4.34
CA ASP A 137 3.34 0.48 4.91
C ASP A 137 2.00 0.05 4.32
N ALA A 138 1.82 -1.26 4.14
CA ALA A 138 0.63 -1.79 3.48
C ALA A 138 0.21 -3.14 4.04
N VAL A 139 -1.08 -3.43 3.99
CA VAL A 139 -1.64 -4.75 4.26
C VAL A 139 -1.60 -5.56 2.97
N ILE A 140 -1.10 -6.77 3.03
CA ILE A 140 -1.04 -7.73 1.90
C ILE A 140 -2.47 -7.95 1.38
N GLY A 141 -2.64 -7.93 0.04
CA GLY A 141 -3.95 -7.97 -0.61
C GLY A 141 -4.67 -6.63 -0.69
N GLN A 142 -4.14 -5.57 -0.07
CA GLN A 142 -4.72 -4.22 -0.09
C GLN A 142 -3.85 -3.21 -0.82
N ALA A 143 -4.36 -1.99 -0.97
CA ALA A 143 -3.64 -0.93 -1.64
C ALA A 143 -2.51 -0.36 -0.77
N GLY A 144 -1.28 -0.41 -1.28
CA GLY A 144 -0.11 0.30 -0.77
C GLY A 144 0.11 1.61 -1.52
N THR A 145 0.90 2.50 -0.95
CA THR A 145 1.19 3.83 -1.51
C THR A 145 2.66 3.97 -1.87
N LEU A 146 2.94 4.47 -3.07
CA LEU A 146 4.28 4.85 -3.52
C LEU A 146 4.28 6.36 -3.79
N THR A 147 5.21 7.08 -3.17
CA THR A 147 5.40 8.50 -3.41
C THR A 147 6.74 8.72 -4.09
N VAL A 148 6.71 9.38 -5.24
CA VAL A 148 7.88 9.78 -6.01
C VAL A 148 7.98 11.28 -6.02
N THR A 149 9.13 11.84 -5.60
CA THR A 149 9.49 13.22 -5.88
C THR A 149 10.33 13.24 -7.16
N ARG A 150 10.08 14.21 -8.04
CA ARG A 150 10.73 14.34 -9.35
C ARG A 150 10.98 15.81 -9.67
N PRO A 151 12.00 16.14 -10.46
CA PRO A 151 12.32 17.54 -10.80
C PRO A 151 11.36 18.17 -11.81
N GLY A 152 10.46 17.37 -12.43
CA GLY A 152 9.51 17.88 -13.43
C GLY A 152 8.72 16.78 -14.13
N TYR A 153 8.03 17.13 -15.20
CA TYR A 153 7.32 16.18 -16.08
C TYR A 153 8.27 15.54 -17.10
N GLY A 154 7.79 14.52 -17.80
CA GLY A 154 8.52 13.89 -18.91
C GLY A 154 9.36 12.69 -18.49
N TYR A 155 9.25 12.22 -17.25
CA TYR A 155 9.83 10.96 -16.79
C TYR A 155 8.78 9.88 -16.69
N SER A 156 9.21 8.64 -16.99
CA SER A 156 8.43 7.43 -16.75
C SER A 156 9.11 6.55 -15.71
N PHE A 157 8.30 5.77 -14.98
CA PHE A 157 8.75 4.95 -13.87
C PHE A 157 8.32 3.51 -14.06
N ALA A 158 9.22 2.58 -13.77
CA ALA A 158 8.91 1.17 -13.63
C ALA A 158 9.23 0.72 -12.20
N PHE A 159 8.33 -0.04 -11.58
CA PHE A 159 8.48 -0.47 -10.21
C PHE A 159 8.58 -1.99 -10.10
N ARG A 160 9.41 -2.43 -9.18
CA ARG A 160 9.54 -3.83 -8.76
C ARG A 160 9.43 -3.89 -7.24
N TYR A 161 8.90 -4.99 -6.75
CA TYR A 161 8.84 -5.27 -5.31
C TYR A 161 9.58 -6.56 -4.99
N ALA A 162 10.04 -6.69 -3.75
CA ALA A 162 10.59 -7.92 -3.19
C ALA A 162 10.25 -8.02 -1.70
N LEU A 163 9.92 -9.25 -1.24
CA LEU A 163 9.75 -9.61 0.16
C LEU A 163 10.23 -11.04 0.34
N GLY A 164 11.23 -11.27 1.19
CA GLY A 164 11.88 -12.57 1.29
C GLY A 164 12.45 -13.03 -0.05
N SER A 165 12.10 -14.21 -0.50
CA SER A 165 12.47 -14.76 -1.81
C SER A 165 11.48 -14.43 -2.93
N ALA A 166 10.32 -13.88 -2.61
CA ALA A 166 9.31 -13.51 -3.59
C ALA A 166 9.49 -12.07 -4.07
N GLY A 167 9.23 -11.84 -5.34
CA GLY A 167 9.29 -10.51 -5.95
C GLY A 167 8.70 -10.51 -7.34
N GLY A 168 8.49 -9.30 -7.87
CA GLY A 168 7.91 -9.13 -9.20
C GLY A 168 7.94 -7.68 -9.67
N SER A 169 7.47 -7.47 -10.89
CA SER A 169 7.22 -6.13 -11.43
C SER A 169 5.80 -5.71 -11.09
N ILE A 170 5.61 -4.42 -10.78
CA ILE A 170 4.28 -3.83 -10.67
C ILE A 170 3.89 -3.40 -12.08
N ALA A 171 2.88 -4.05 -12.66
CA ALA A 171 2.43 -3.72 -14.00
C ALA A 171 1.83 -2.29 -14.05
N ALA A 172 1.95 -1.63 -15.19
CA ALA A 172 1.42 -0.26 -15.35
C ALA A 172 -0.10 -0.19 -15.10
N GLY A 173 -0.84 -1.27 -15.40
CA GLY A 173 -2.28 -1.38 -15.14
C GLY A 173 -2.64 -1.52 -13.66
N ASP A 174 -1.70 -1.99 -12.84
CA ASP A 174 -1.88 -2.16 -11.39
C ASP A 174 -1.50 -0.89 -10.60
N LEU A 175 -0.89 0.09 -11.28
CA LEU A 175 -0.54 1.39 -10.71
C LEU A 175 -1.64 2.42 -10.97
N LYS A 176 -2.29 2.88 -9.93
CA LYS A 176 -3.27 3.96 -10.00
C LYS A 176 -2.63 5.27 -9.53
N THR A 177 -2.53 6.26 -10.42
CA THR A 177 -2.12 7.61 -10.02
C THR A 177 -3.22 8.26 -9.20
N VAL A 178 -2.92 8.64 -7.97
CA VAL A 178 -3.86 9.28 -7.02
C VAL A 178 -3.68 10.79 -7.03
N ASN A 179 -2.43 11.25 -7.12
CA ASN A 179 -2.08 12.65 -7.17
C ASN A 179 -0.85 12.84 -8.06
N SER A 180 -0.81 13.93 -8.83
CA SER A 180 0.33 14.26 -9.69
C SER A 180 0.49 15.77 -9.80
N SER A 181 1.71 16.24 -9.54
CA SER A 181 2.17 17.61 -9.78
C SER A 181 3.52 17.57 -10.50
N SER A 182 4.06 18.72 -10.86
CA SER A 182 5.41 18.80 -11.47
C SER A 182 6.49 18.19 -10.59
N GLY A 183 6.45 18.43 -9.28
CA GLY A 183 7.47 17.95 -8.34
C GLY A 183 7.16 16.63 -7.63
N ARG A 184 5.91 16.09 -7.74
CA ARG A 184 5.51 14.91 -6.97
C ARG A 184 4.44 14.10 -7.67
N VAL A 185 4.56 12.77 -7.59
CA VAL A 185 3.49 11.85 -8.00
C VAL A 185 3.28 10.78 -6.93
N VAL A 186 2.01 10.44 -6.69
CA VAL A 186 1.59 9.41 -5.73
C VAL A 186 0.84 8.33 -6.49
N TYR A 187 1.30 7.11 -6.34
CA TYR A 187 0.67 5.91 -6.89
C TYR A 187 0.07 5.05 -5.78
N GLN A 188 -1.01 4.36 -6.09
CA GLN A 188 -1.49 3.18 -5.37
C GLN A 188 -1.22 1.93 -6.18
N TRP A 189 -0.85 0.85 -5.49
CA TRP A 189 -0.67 -0.48 -6.07
C TRP A 189 -1.21 -1.53 -5.11
N THR A 190 -1.70 -2.65 -5.62
CA THR A 190 -2.17 -3.75 -4.76
C THR A 190 -0.99 -4.63 -4.39
N VAL A 191 -0.75 -4.79 -3.09
CA VAL A 191 0.30 -5.68 -2.58
C VAL A 191 -0.16 -7.12 -2.79
N PRO A 192 0.58 -7.97 -3.55
CA PRO A 192 0.11 -9.30 -3.90
C PRO A 192 -0.11 -10.20 -2.68
N GLU A 193 -1.25 -10.90 -2.63
CA GLU A 193 -1.60 -11.82 -1.53
C GLU A 193 -0.58 -12.94 -1.33
N ALA A 194 0.04 -13.40 -2.43
CA ALA A 194 1.07 -14.43 -2.40
C ALA A 194 2.29 -14.07 -1.52
N LEU A 195 2.50 -12.77 -1.22
CA LEU A 195 3.56 -12.34 -0.32
C LEU A 195 3.37 -12.80 1.13
N ALA A 196 2.14 -13.15 1.54
CA ALA A 196 1.89 -13.74 2.85
C ALA A 196 2.65 -15.05 3.07
N GLN A 197 2.93 -15.81 1.99
CA GLN A 197 3.71 -17.05 2.04
C GLN A 197 5.17 -16.84 2.47
N GLN A 198 5.69 -15.60 2.37
CA GLN A 198 7.02 -15.25 2.82
C GLN A 198 7.09 -14.95 4.32
N LEU A 199 5.93 -14.96 4.99
CA LEU A 199 5.78 -14.62 6.40
C LEU A 199 5.04 -15.74 7.16
N PRO A 200 5.53 -17.00 7.13
CA PRO A 200 4.81 -18.16 7.70
C PRO A 200 4.68 -18.07 9.22
N GLU A 201 5.58 -17.37 9.91
CA GLU A 201 5.65 -17.30 11.38
C GLU A 201 5.50 -15.88 11.93
N SER A 202 5.26 -14.89 11.05
CA SER A 202 5.14 -13.48 11.44
C SER A 202 3.90 -12.85 10.83
N THR A 203 3.33 -11.89 11.55
CA THR A 203 2.20 -11.09 11.07
C THR A 203 2.63 -9.89 10.24
N TRP A 204 3.94 -9.62 10.13
CA TRP A 204 4.52 -8.55 9.34
C TRP A 204 5.94 -8.87 8.89
N GLY A 205 6.42 -8.15 7.89
CA GLY A 205 7.80 -8.23 7.42
C GLY A 205 8.18 -7.02 6.58
N THR A 206 9.49 -6.80 6.39
CA THR A 206 10.02 -5.70 5.60
C THR A 206 10.34 -6.17 4.20
N GLY A 207 9.74 -5.53 3.21
CA GLY A 207 10.03 -5.66 1.80
C GLY A 207 10.75 -4.43 1.24
N THR A 208 11.05 -4.47 -0.05
CA THR A 208 11.69 -3.38 -0.78
C THR A 208 10.94 -3.12 -2.08
N VAL A 209 10.68 -1.84 -2.38
CA VAL A 209 10.26 -1.41 -3.72
C VAL A 209 11.44 -0.74 -4.40
N THR A 210 11.73 -1.15 -5.63
CA THR A 210 12.74 -0.54 -6.50
C THR A 210 12.04 0.18 -7.64
N MET A 211 12.36 1.45 -7.83
CA MET A 211 11.91 2.30 -8.93
C MET A 211 13.04 2.47 -9.93
N GLN A 212 12.76 2.23 -11.19
CA GLN A 212 13.61 2.60 -12.33
C GLN A 212 13.04 3.88 -12.96
N VAL A 213 13.89 4.85 -13.21
CA VAL A 213 13.53 6.16 -13.80
C VAL A 213 14.03 6.20 -15.24
N TYR A 214 13.15 6.60 -16.15
CA TYR A 214 13.47 6.75 -17.57
C TYR A 214 13.17 8.17 -18.05
N SER A 215 14.05 8.71 -18.88
CA SER A 215 13.91 9.98 -19.61
C SER A 215 13.95 9.69 -21.12
N GLY A 216 12.83 9.93 -21.82
CA GLY A 216 12.74 9.66 -23.26
C GLY A 216 13.00 8.21 -23.64
N GLY A 217 12.73 7.23 -22.74
CA GLY A 217 13.02 5.81 -22.94
C GLY A 217 14.41 5.35 -22.49
N THR A 218 15.32 6.28 -22.15
CA THR A 218 16.65 5.98 -21.62
C THR A 218 16.61 5.85 -20.10
N LEU A 219 17.24 4.82 -19.54
CA LEU A 219 17.36 4.62 -18.10
C LEU A 219 18.27 5.69 -17.49
N VAL A 220 17.71 6.50 -16.58
CA VAL A 220 18.46 7.48 -15.78
C VAL A 220 19.14 6.82 -14.58
N GLY A 221 18.44 5.88 -13.96
CA GLY A 221 18.94 5.15 -12.79
C GLY A 221 17.82 4.45 -12.03
N SER A 222 18.16 3.94 -10.84
CA SER A 222 17.19 3.28 -9.96
C SER A 222 17.35 3.68 -8.51
N LEU A 223 16.23 3.71 -7.78
CA LEU A 223 16.13 3.96 -6.34
C LEU A 223 15.36 2.84 -5.68
N SER A 224 15.68 2.55 -4.42
CA SER A 224 14.95 1.57 -3.62
C SER A 224 14.50 2.19 -2.29
N ALA A 225 13.30 1.79 -1.85
CA ALA A 225 12.71 2.18 -0.58
C ALA A 225 12.15 0.95 0.15
N PRO A 226 12.34 0.83 1.46
CA PRO A 226 11.70 -0.21 2.25
C PRO A 226 10.21 0.08 2.42
N PHE A 227 9.42 -0.98 2.66
CA PHE A 227 8.03 -0.92 3.10
C PHE A 227 7.76 -2.04 4.09
N THR A 228 6.81 -1.84 5.01
CA THR A 228 6.33 -2.88 5.91
C THR A 228 5.08 -3.52 5.31
N ALA A 229 5.10 -4.84 5.14
CA ALA A 229 3.97 -5.63 4.70
C ALA A 229 3.33 -6.33 5.91
N TYR A 230 2.04 -6.10 6.15
CA TYR A 230 1.26 -6.75 7.21
C TYR A 230 0.38 -7.84 6.62
N VAL A 231 0.39 -9.02 7.23
CA VAL A 231 -0.55 -10.08 6.88
C VAL A 231 -1.96 -9.68 7.35
N PRO A 232 -3.01 -9.76 6.49
CA PRO A 232 -4.36 -9.35 6.87
C PRO A 232 -4.88 -10.13 8.08
N GLU A 233 -5.64 -9.48 8.97
CA GLU A 233 -6.28 -10.12 10.12
C GLU A 233 -7.29 -11.21 9.72
N THR A 234 -7.77 -11.19 8.49
CA THR A 234 -8.67 -12.20 7.91
C THR A 234 -7.98 -13.52 7.59
N MET A 235 -6.64 -13.54 7.41
CA MET A 235 -5.87 -14.76 7.19
C MET A 235 -5.67 -15.51 8.51
N ARG A 236 -6.72 -16.17 8.99
CA ARG A 236 -6.77 -17.03 10.19
C ARG A 236 -7.01 -18.48 9.78
N PRO A 237 -6.72 -19.47 10.64
CA PRO A 237 -7.08 -20.87 10.36
C PRO A 237 -8.56 -21.01 10.03
N GLU A 238 -8.88 -21.76 8.99
CA GLU A 238 -10.24 -22.28 8.75
C GLU A 238 -10.37 -23.59 9.52
N VAL A 239 -11.46 -23.74 10.30
CA VAL A 239 -11.62 -24.85 11.26
C VAL A 239 -13.00 -25.46 11.13
N THR A 240 -13.08 -26.79 11.11
CA THR A 240 -14.31 -27.55 11.28
C THR A 240 -14.21 -28.40 12.55
N LEU A 241 -15.36 -28.67 13.20
CA LEU A 241 -15.43 -29.44 14.42
C LEU A 241 -16.57 -30.48 14.31
N GLU A 242 -16.22 -31.74 14.43
CA GLU A 242 -17.18 -32.86 14.58
C GLU A 242 -17.10 -33.39 16.01
N THR A 243 -18.24 -33.69 16.61
CA THR A 243 -18.34 -34.21 17.97
C THR A 243 -19.35 -35.35 18.05
N ALA A 244 -19.05 -36.35 18.89
CA ALA A 244 -19.93 -37.47 19.16
C ALA A 244 -19.91 -37.83 20.64
N VAL A 245 -21.08 -38.17 21.19
CA VAL A 245 -21.20 -38.75 22.54
C VAL A 245 -20.82 -40.22 22.50
N VAL A 246 -19.94 -40.61 23.39
CA VAL A 246 -19.49 -42.01 23.56
C VAL A 246 -19.90 -42.55 24.93
N ASN A 247 -20.61 -43.67 24.92
CA ASN A 247 -21.02 -44.39 26.10
C ASN A 247 -20.32 -45.77 26.11
N ASP A 248 -19.27 -45.93 26.91
CA ASP A 248 -18.51 -47.15 26.99
C ASP A 248 -19.21 -48.23 27.88
N ASN A 249 -20.20 -47.85 28.65
CA ASN A 249 -20.98 -48.77 29.48
C ASN A 249 -22.05 -49.46 28.63
N ALA A 250 -21.94 -50.77 28.47
CA ALA A 250 -22.86 -51.59 27.67
C ALA A 250 -24.34 -51.42 28.07
N ALA A 251 -24.62 -51.12 29.32
CA ALA A 251 -25.99 -50.92 29.82
C ALA A 251 -26.65 -49.65 29.25
N VAL A 252 -25.90 -48.62 28.86
CA VAL A 252 -26.38 -47.33 28.36
C VAL A 252 -25.97 -47.01 26.95
N GLN A 253 -25.17 -47.87 26.32
CA GLN A 253 -24.58 -47.65 24.98
C GLN A 253 -25.63 -47.36 23.90
N GLY A 254 -26.80 -47.99 23.99
CA GLY A 254 -27.90 -47.81 23.02
C GLY A 254 -28.86 -46.66 23.34
N TRP A 255 -28.65 -45.88 24.39
CA TRP A 255 -29.64 -44.88 24.83
C TRP A 255 -29.59 -43.57 24.01
N GLY A 256 -28.50 -43.29 23.31
CA GLY A 256 -28.36 -42.12 22.45
C GLY A 256 -28.31 -40.76 23.21
N VAL A 257 -28.11 -40.80 24.52
CA VAL A 257 -28.07 -39.65 25.42
C VAL A 257 -26.71 -39.46 26.07
N CYS A 258 -26.37 -38.24 26.44
CA CYS A 258 -25.17 -37.94 27.20
C CYS A 258 -25.48 -37.97 28.69
N LEU A 259 -24.81 -38.80 29.47
CA LEU A 259 -25.06 -39.04 30.89
C LEU A 259 -23.90 -38.51 31.74
N GLN A 260 -24.23 -37.76 32.78
CA GLN A 260 -23.28 -37.27 33.77
C GLN A 260 -22.55 -38.50 34.45
N GLY A 261 -21.22 -38.39 34.59
CA GLY A 261 -20.38 -39.40 35.21
C GLY A 261 -20.12 -40.67 34.38
N VAL A 262 -20.79 -40.84 33.21
CA VAL A 262 -20.72 -42.02 32.38
C VAL A 262 -20.24 -41.72 30.97
N SER A 263 -20.92 -40.80 30.33
CA SER A 263 -20.61 -40.45 28.92
C SER A 263 -19.33 -39.64 28.79
N ARG A 264 -18.71 -39.78 27.64
CA ARG A 264 -17.54 -38.98 27.19
C ARG A 264 -17.87 -38.30 25.89
N MET A 265 -17.13 -37.24 25.56
CA MET A 265 -17.22 -36.54 24.28
C MET A 265 -16.01 -36.88 23.43
N GLN A 266 -16.24 -37.51 22.30
CA GLN A 266 -15.24 -37.66 21.25
C GLN A 266 -15.32 -36.46 20.31
N TYR A 267 -14.17 -35.96 19.83
CA TYR A 267 -14.12 -34.90 18.85
C TYR A 267 -13.06 -35.18 17.79
N THR A 268 -13.29 -34.58 16.62
CA THR A 268 -12.33 -34.46 15.52
C THR A 268 -12.43 -33.03 14.98
N ALA A 269 -11.30 -32.33 14.95
CA ALA A 269 -11.19 -31.01 14.40
C ALA A 269 -10.24 -31.01 13.21
N GLU A 270 -10.69 -30.51 12.07
CA GLU A 270 -9.85 -30.32 10.90
C GLU A 270 -9.57 -28.80 10.75
N ALA A 271 -8.32 -28.44 10.45
CA ALA A 271 -7.95 -27.05 10.26
C ALA A 271 -6.97 -26.89 9.12
N THR A 272 -7.17 -25.79 8.34
CA THR A 272 -6.29 -25.38 7.26
C THR A 272 -5.76 -23.98 7.58
N ALA A 273 -4.44 -23.82 7.60
CA ALA A 273 -3.81 -22.52 7.79
C ALA A 273 -3.77 -21.76 6.46
N MET A 274 -3.87 -20.43 6.52
CA MET A 274 -3.90 -19.56 5.34
C MET A 274 -2.54 -18.90 5.08
N GLY A 275 -2.28 -18.53 3.82
CA GLY A 275 -1.17 -17.67 3.41
C GLY A 275 0.22 -18.19 3.79
N GLY A 276 0.42 -19.52 3.76
CA GLY A 276 1.72 -20.15 4.05
C GLY A 276 2.01 -20.42 5.54
N ALA A 277 1.10 -20.06 6.47
CA ALA A 277 1.21 -20.48 7.86
C ALA A 277 1.00 -22.00 8.02
N SER A 278 1.34 -22.54 9.17
CA SER A 278 1.08 -23.92 9.59
C SER A 278 0.22 -23.94 10.84
N ILE A 279 -0.54 -25.01 11.07
CA ILE A 279 -1.28 -25.19 12.32
C ILE A 279 -0.29 -25.58 13.42
N ARG A 280 -0.35 -24.89 14.56
CA ARG A 280 0.51 -25.14 15.73
C ARG A 280 -0.19 -25.83 16.88
N GLU A 281 -1.46 -25.46 17.15
CA GLU A 281 -2.13 -25.90 18.34
C GLU A 281 -3.62 -26.13 18.08
N TYR A 282 -4.14 -27.21 18.66
CA TYR A 282 -5.56 -27.47 18.82
C TYR A 282 -5.85 -27.54 20.32
N ARG A 283 -6.90 -26.87 20.79
CA ARG A 283 -7.36 -26.86 22.16
C ARG A 283 -8.86 -27.06 22.20
N PHE A 284 -9.29 -28.27 22.54
CA PHE A 284 -10.71 -28.62 22.69
C PHE A 284 -11.15 -28.46 24.13
N ARG A 285 -12.33 -27.88 24.34
CA ARG A 285 -12.94 -27.68 25.65
C ARG A 285 -14.36 -28.22 25.67
N PHE A 286 -14.68 -29.01 26.69
CA PHE A 286 -16.03 -29.49 26.96
C PHE A 286 -16.18 -29.84 28.44
N ALA A 287 -17.29 -29.43 29.06
CA ALA A 287 -17.64 -29.75 30.47
C ALA A 287 -16.51 -29.46 31.47
N GLY A 288 -15.77 -28.35 31.29
CA GLY A 288 -14.66 -27.94 32.16
C GLY A 288 -13.35 -28.69 31.91
N GLN A 289 -13.35 -29.66 31.00
CA GLN A 289 -12.15 -30.39 30.57
C GLN A 289 -11.51 -29.72 29.35
N GLU A 290 -10.18 -29.76 29.26
CA GLU A 290 -9.40 -29.25 28.14
C GLU A 290 -8.49 -30.38 27.62
N ILE A 291 -8.45 -30.55 26.27
CA ILE A 291 -7.64 -31.57 25.58
C ILE A 291 -6.92 -30.89 24.43
N SER A 292 -5.63 -31.16 24.28
CA SER A 292 -4.81 -30.75 23.15
C SER A 292 -4.77 -31.80 22.06
N GLY A 293 -4.78 -31.39 20.79
CA GLY A 293 -4.72 -32.26 19.62
C GLY A 293 -5.90 -32.10 18.69
N ALA A 294 -5.72 -32.55 17.43
CA ALA A 294 -6.75 -32.48 16.40
C ALA A 294 -7.94 -33.40 16.64
N SER A 295 -7.76 -34.43 17.45
CA SER A 295 -8.82 -35.38 17.84
C SER A 295 -8.56 -35.92 19.22
N GLY A 296 -9.59 -36.40 19.86
CA GLY A 296 -9.49 -37.00 21.20
C GLY A 296 -10.84 -37.32 21.79
N THR A 297 -10.79 -37.82 23.04
CA THR A 297 -11.98 -38.13 23.82
C THR A 297 -11.79 -37.62 25.23
N THR A 298 -12.79 -36.89 25.77
CA THR A 298 -12.76 -36.38 27.14
C THR A 298 -12.77 -37.55 28.16
N GLY A 299 -12.47 -37.28 29.42
CA GLY A 299 -12.92 -38.09 30.54
C GLY A 299 -14.45 -38.10 30.65
N ALA A 300 -14.99 -38.82 31.63
CA ALA A 300 -16.42 -38.79 31.92
C ALA A 300 -16.88 -37.38 32.21
N VAL A 301 -18.04 -37.01 31.66
CA VAL A 301 -18.64 -35.68 31.82
C VAL A 301 -19.18 -35.47 33.24
N GLY A 302 -18.52 -34.58 34.01
CA GLY A 302 -18.84 -34.43 35.44
C GLY A 302 -19.98 -33.46 35.77
N ILE A 303 -20.50 -32.71 34.79
CA ILE A 303 -21.54 -31.70 34.98
C ILE A 303 -22.74 -31.96 34.08
N SER A 304 -23.93 -31.72 34.57
CA SER A 304 -25.19 -31.82 33.82
C SER A 304 -25.64 -30.48 33.24
N GLY A 305 -26.61 -30.55 32.34
CA GLY A 305 -27.18 -29.39 31.66
C GLY A 305 -26.82 -29.27 30.19
N MET A 306 -27.19 -28.16 29.56
CA MET A 306 -26.85 -27.90 28.14
C MET A 306 -25.43 -27.39 28.03
N LEU A 307 -24.55 -28.12 27.39
CA LEU A 307 -23.14 -27.78 27.27
C LEU A 307 -22.74 -27.74 25.77
N THR A 308 -21.89 -26.81 25.42
CA THR A 308 -21.40 -26.64 24.05
C THR A 308 -19.92 -27.01 23.97
N PRO A 309 -19.53 -27.99 23.14
CA PRO A 309 -18.13 -28.28 22.87
C PRO A 309 -17.51 -27.13 22.03
N VAL A 310 -16.27 -26.78 22.30
CA VAL A 310 -15.57 -25.69 21.63
C VAL A 310 -14.15 -26.12 21.31
N VAL A 311 -13.68 -25.84 20.09
CA VAL A 311 -12.29 -25.96 19.71
C VAL A 311 -11.70 -24.59 19.36
N THR A 312 -10.50 -24.33 19.85
CA THR A 312 -9.68 -23.19 19.45
C THR A 312 -8.42 -23.73 18.78
N VAL A 313 -8.15 -23.22 17.58
CA VAL A 313 -6.97 -23.61 16.78
C VAL A 313 -6.09 -22.40 16.59
N ALA A 314 -4.78 -22.54 16.79
CA ALA A 314 -3.80 -21.51 16.56
C ALA A 314 -2.85 -21.88 15.42
N ASP A 315 -2.51 -20.90 14.57
CA ASP A 315 -1.50 -21.03 13.52
C ASP A 315 -0.10 -20.61 14.00
N SER A 316 0.88 -20.77 13.10
CA SER A 316 2.28 -20.40 13.37
C SER A 316 2.51 -18.90 13.55
N ARG A 317 1.59 -18.04 13.12
CA ARG A 317 1.60 -16.59 13.38
C ARG A 317 0.99 -16.21 14.73
N GLY A 318 0.43 -17.20 15.47
CA GLY A 318 -0.29 -16.96 16.72
C GLY A 318 -1.74 -16.48 16.53
N ARG A 319 -2.28 -16.55 15.31
CA ARG A 319 -3.68 -16.22 15.05
C ARG A 319 -4.57 -17.40 15.37
N THR A 320 -5.73 -17.13 15.94
CA THR A 320 -6.64 -18.16 16.42
C THR A 320 -8.00 -18.07 15.76
N THR A 321 -8.61 -19.23 15.58
CA THR A 321 -10.02 -19.40 15.23
C THR A 321 -10.67 -20.30 16.26
N THR A 322 -11.85 -19.92 16.73
CA THR A 322 -12.65 -20.70 17.68
C THR A 322 -13.96 -21.11 17.03
N VAL A 323 -14.26 -22.39 17.08
CA VAL A 323 -15.50 -22.99 16.55
C VAL A 323 -16.23 -23.72 17.65
N SER A 324 -17.54 -23.51 17.73
CA SER A 324 -18.45 -24.21 18.61
C SER A 324 -19.12 -25.35 17.86
N GLY A 325 -19.15 -26.52 18.46
CA GLY A 325 -19.93 -27.66 17.98
C GLY A 325 -21.41 -27.56 18.36
N THR A 326 -22.17 -28.61 18.06
CA THR A 326 -23.57 -28.70 18.41
C THR A 326 -23.72 -28.82 19.94
N PRO A 327 -24.58 -28.00 20.57
CA PRO A 327 -24.88 -28.09 22.00
C PRO A 327 -25.43 -29.48 22.34
N VAL A 328 -24.99 -30.05 23.46
CA VAL A 328 -25.39 -31.37 23.96
C VAL A 328 -26.01 -31.24 25.32
N THR A 329 -27.19 -31.81 25.51
CA THR A 329 -27.80 -31.92 26.82
C THR A 329 -27.20 -33.09 27.57
N VAL A 330 -26.55 -32.83 28.68
CA VAL A 330 -26.02 -33.83 29.61
C VAL A 330 -27.06 -34.09 30.69
N CYS A 331 -27.63 -35.28 30.69
CA CYS A 331 -28.63 -35.67 31.69
C CYS A 331 -27.94 -36.01 33.03
N GLU A 332 -28.52 -35.53 34.13
CA GLU A 332 -28.08 -35.96 35.45
C GLU A 332 -28.28 -37.47 35.61
N TYR A 333 -27.25 -38.14 36.11
CA TYR A 333 -27.29 -39.60 36.24
C TYR A 333 -26.55 -40.05 37.50
N HIS A 334 -27.16 -40.92 38.22
CA HIS A 334 -26.54 -41.73 39.27
C HIS A 334 -27.01 -43.16 39.15
N THR A 335 -26.12 -44.12 39.49
CA THR A 335 -26.42 -45.52 39.47
C THR A 335 -27.58 -45.84 40.44
N PRO A 336 -28.49 -46.75 40.06
CA PRO A 336 -29.52 -47.17 40.98
C PRO A 336 -28.93 -47.66 42.31
N VAL A 337 -29.48 -47.16 43.39
CA VAL A 337 -29.07 -47.55 44.72
C VAL A 337 -30.23 -48.31 45.33
N ILE A 338 -29.96 -49.50 45.79
CA ILE A 338 -30.91 -50.33 46.51
C ILE A 338 -30.52 -50.34 47.98
N THR A 339 -31.43 -49.89 48.82
CA THR A 339 -31.25 -49.86 50.26
C THR A 339 -32.19 -50.88 50.89
N ALA A 340 -31.65 -51.88 51.54
CA ALA A 340 -32.42 -52.80 52.31
C ALA A 340 -33.03 -52.09 53.51
N SER A 341 -34.36 -52.05 53.60
CA SER A 341 -35.09 -51.34 54.69
C SER A 341 -35.39 -52.25 55.86
N GLY A 342 -35.24 -53.53 55.67
CA GLY A 342 -35.40 -54.56 56.72
C GLY A 342 -35.55 -55.96 56.12
N VAL A 343 -35.16 -56.91 56.92
CA VAL A 343 -35.34 -58.38 56.61
C VAL A 343 -36.06 -58.98 57.80
N VAL A 344 -37.22 -59.57 57.56
CA VAL A 344 -38.03 -60.18 58.60
C VAL A 344 -38.40 -61.66 58.17
N ARG A 345 -38.57 -62.50 59.14
CA ARG A 345 -39.06 -63.82 58.85
C ARG A 345 -40.56 -63.78 58.52
N CYS A 346 -40.98 -64.66 57.61
CA CYS A 346 -42.40 -64.70 57.20
C CYS A 346 -42.82 -66.10 56.79
N GLY A 347 -44.15 -66.29 56.76
CA GLY A 347 -44.76 -67.46 56.13
C GLY A 347 -44.65 -67.48 54.63
N ALA A 348 -45.10 -68.59 53.98
CA ALA A 348 -45.12 -68.67 52.50
C ALA A 348 -46.03 -67.63 51.80
N ASP A 349 -46.99 -67.07 52.56
CA ASP A 349 -47.91 -66.06 52.16
C ASP A 349 -47.35 -64.62 52.34
N GLY A 350 -46.11 -64.51 52.85
CA GLY A 350 -45.47 -63.20 53.10
C GLY A 350 -45.91 -62.54 54.43
N THR A 351 -46.71 -63.17 55.26
CA THR A 351 -47.10 -62.70 56.61
C THR A 351 -45.90 -62.80 57.56
N GLU A 352 -45.55 -61.74 58.26
CA GLU A 352 -44.45 -61.70 59.22
C GLU A 352 -44.68 -62.64 60.39
N LYS A 353 -43.73 -63.55 60.69
CA LYS A 353 -43.81 -64.51 61.67
C LYS A 353 -42.44 -64.90 62.18
N ASP A 354 -42.17 -64.92 63.49
CA ASP A 354 -40.80 -65.11 64.04
C ASP A 354 -40.26 -66.49 63.76
N ASP A 355 -41.11 -67.53 63.63
CA ASP A 355 -40.75 -68.90 63.28
C ASP A 355 -40.94 -69.23 61.78
N GLY A 356 -41.18 -68.18 60.88
CA GLY A 356 -41.40 -68.37 59.46
C GLY A 356 -40.18 -68.93 58.77
N ALA A 357 -40.44 -69.83 57.77
CA ALA A 357 -39.41 -70.52 57.00
C ALA A 357 -38.85 -69.66 55.82
N TYR A 358 -39.45 -68.46 55.57
CA TYR A 358 -39.11 -67.57 54.51
C TYR A 358 -38.60 -66.29 55.05
N LEU A 359 -37.92 -65.47 54.19
CA LEU A 359 -37.46 -64.13 54.48
C LEU A 359 -38.21 -63.12 53.58
N LYS A 360 -38.77 -62.09 54.18
CA LYS A 360 -39.34 -60.94 53.49
C LYS A 360 -38.34 -59.79 53.56
N VAL A 361 -37.88 -59.42 52.38
CA VAL A 361 -36.93 -58.28 52.22
C VAL A 361 -37.74 -57.03 51.79
N ARG A 362 -37.62 -55.99 52.52
CA ARG A 362 -38.10 -54.66 52.11
C ARG A 362 -36.92 -53.84 51.65
N CYS A 363 -36.97 -53.31 50.45
CA CYS A 363 -35.94 -52.43 49.97
C CYS A 363 -36.56 -51.21 49.28
N ALA A 364 -35.91 -50.09 49.42
CA ALA A 364 -36.14 -48.90 48.62
C ALA A 364 -35.08 -48.83 47.54
N ALA A 365 -35.43 -48.40 46.34
CA ALA A 365 -34.51 -48.11 45.26
C ALA A 365 -34.70 -46.71 44.80
N SER A 366 -33.60 -46.00 44.50
CA SER A 366 -33.60 -44.71 43.83
C SER A 366 -32.81 -44.82 42.53
N CYS A 367 -33.25 -44.17 41.47
CA CYS A 367 -32.56 -44.05 40.21
C CYS A 367 -32.80 -42.68 39.62
N SER A 368 -31.93 -42.27 38.71
CA SER A 368 -32.14 -41.05 37.91
C SER A 368 -33.27 -41.26 36.93
N GLU A 369 -34.11 -40.26 36.73
CA GLU A 369 -35.04 -40.19 35.61
C GLU A 369 -34.28 -39.70 34.40
N VAL A 370 -34.07 -40.56 33.41
CA VAL A 370 -33.45 -40.21 32.10
C VAL A 370 -34.58 -40.19 31.08
N GLN A 371 -35.06 -39.01 30.73
CA GLN A 371 -36.09 -38.81 29.72
C GLN A 371 -35.49 -38.53 28.34
#